data_4ed48e9df49622f6af7d9176524710ab
#
_entry.id   4ed48e9df49622f6af7d9176524710ab
#
_cell.length_a   1.000
_cell.length_b   1.000
_cell.length_c   1.000
_cell.angle_alpha   90.00
_cell.angle_beta   90.00
_cell.angle_gamma   90.00
#
_symmetry.space_group_name_H-M   'P 1'
#
loop_
_entity.id
_entity.type
_entity.pdbx_description
1 polymer ?
#
loop_
_entity_poly.entity_id
_entity_poly.type
_entity_poly.pdbx_seq_one_letter_code
_entity_poly.pdbx_strand_id
1 'polypeptide(L)'
;TRAQDPGLSLASKERIEELVRQSCQTPDTLEHYVNVFHIKSGRRSVVIDTGYGIGKGLALTRLFSEVKPTTITDVLITHCHPDHISGLTHNGEAAFPKAKVWVPKTDYEFFTGDSVPEETRKATAEFFAPYEEAGHLRLIDKAETLFGDFSAEFHPGHTPGHAFFVLDTEQGEIVFAGDVAHVAAVQFADPTISARFDMDPKRAAAERIDLFTELADSTHLLAGGHLPFPGIGRVRKFGTGFEFLTLPYRDRL
;
A
#
# COMPACT_ATOMS: atom_id res chain seq x y z
N THR A 1 -8.93 16.72 4.81
CA THR A 1 -7.75 17.40 4.24
C THR A 1 -7.95 17.44 2.74
N ARG A 2 -8.02 18.65 2.15
CA ARG A 2 -8.08 18.81 0.70
C ARG A 2 -6.86 18.12 0.11
N ALA A 3 -7.10 17.17 -0.77
CA ALA A 3 -6.09 16.43 -1.47
C ALA A 3 -5.15 17.38 -2.23
N GLN A 4 -3.87 17.23 -2.02
CA GLN A 4 -2.91 17.73 -3.00
C GLN A 4 -3.16 16.93 -4.28
N ASP A 5 -3.20 17.61 -5.44
CA ASP A 5 -3.23 16.95 -6.75
C ASP A 5 -2.23 15.78 -6.77
N PRO A 6 -2.66 14.53 -6.95
CA PRO A 6 -1.75 13.37 -6.97
C PRO A 6 -0.73 13.45 -8.11
N GLY A 7 -0.82 14.52 -8.94
CA GLY A 7 0.09 14.74 -10.05
C GLY A 7 0.15 13.53 -10.94
N LEU A 8 -0.90 13.23 -11.66
CA LEU A 8 -0.90 12.16 -12.65
C LEU A 8 -0.03 12.53 -13.84
N SER A 9 0.69 11.57 -14.39
CA SER A 9 1.62 11.72 -15.51
C SER A 9 1.30 10.72 -16.62
N LEU A 10 1.92 10.90 -17.79
CA LEU A 10 1.71 10.10 -18.99
C LEU A 10 0.33 10.28 -19.65
N ALA A 11 -0.45 11.30 -19.26
CA ALA A 11 -1.69 11.69 -19.92
C ALA A 11 -1.87 13.21 -19.92
N SER A 12 -2.70 13.72 -20.84
CA SER A 12 -3.07 15.14 -20.83
C SER A 12 -4.02 15.46 -19.68
N LYS A 13 -4.03 16.72 -19.23
CA LYS A 13 -4.94 17.19 -18.19
C LYS A 13 -6.41 16.95 -18.57
N GLU A 14 -6.74 17.21 -19.84
CA GLU A 14 -8.09 17.04 -20.38
C GLU A 14 -8.55 15.58 -20.28
N ARG A 15 -7.63 14.62 -20.55
CA ARG A 15 -7.92 13.19 -20.44
C ARG A 15 -8.16 12.78 -18.97
N ILE A 16 -7.36 13.28 -18.07
CA ILE A 16 -7.52 13.02 -16.62
C ILE A 16 -8.87 13.57 -16.13
N GLU A 17 -9.20 14.83 -16.49
CA GLU A 17 -10.47 15.45 -16.12
C GLU A 17 -11.69 14.73 -16.72
N GLU A 18 -11.56 14.20 -17.94
CA GLU A 18 -12.60 13.39 -18.58
C GLU A 18 -12.86 12.11 -17.77
N LEU A 19 -11.82 11.36 -17.41
CA LEU A 19 -11.93 10.13 -16.63
C LEU A 19 -12.52 10.38 -15.24
N VAL A 20 -12.09 11.46 -14.58
CA VAL A 20 -12.68 11.88 -13.30
C VAL A 20 -14.18 12.17 -13.42
N ARG A 21 -14.59 12.89 -14.48
CA ARG A 21 -16.02 13.15 -14.72
C ARG A 21 -16.82 11.88 -15.02
N GLN A 22 -16.23 10.93 -15.76
CA GLN A 22 -16.87 9.63 -16.05
C GLN A 22 -17.12 8.80 -14.77
N SER A 23 -16.29 8.99 -13.73
CA SER A 23 -16.51 8.36 -12.41
C SER A 23 -17.50 9.11 -11.51
N CYS A 24 -18.25 10.08 -12.05
CA CYS A 24 -19.16 10.96 -11.30
C CYS A 24 -18.47 11.78 -10.20
N GLN A 25 -17.19 12.10 -10.36
CA GLN A 25 -16.40 12.92 -9.46
C GLN A 25 -15.95 14.21 -10.15
N THR A 26 -15.41 15.13 -9.39
CA THR A 26 -14.71 16.32 -9.90
C THR A 26 -13.28 16.35 -9.35
N PRO A 27 -12.33 17.04 -9.99
CA PRO A 27 -10.98 17.18 -9.46
C PRO A 27 -10.93 17.67 -8.00
N ASP A 28 -11.87 18.52 -7.62
CA ASP A 28 -11.97 19.09 -6.26
C ASP A 28 -12.56 18.11 -5.24
N THR A 29 -13.19 17.03 -5.70
CA THR A 29 -13.83 16.01 -4.86
C THR A 29 -13.04 14.69 -4.82
N LEU A 30 -11.90 14.61 -5.51
CA LEU A 30 -11.01 13.47 -5.39
C LEU A 30 -10.49 13.37 -3.96
N GLU A 31 -10.76 12.25 -3.33
CA GLU A 31 -10.27 11.96 -1.98
C GLU A 31 -8.99 11.13 -2.07
N HIS A 32 -8.04 11.46 -1.20
CA HIS A 32 -6.87 10.63 -0.97
C HIS A 32 -7.09 9.73 0.22
N TYR A 33 -6.99 8.46 -0.03
CA TYR A 33 -7.07 7.43 1.00
C TYR A 33 -5.66 7.04 1.42
N VAL A 34 -5.48 6.70 2.68
CA VAL A 34 -4.31 5.99 3.19
C VAL A 34 -4.85 4.85 4.04
N ASN A 35 -4.86 3.67 3.47
CA ASN A 35 -5.39 2.48 4.10
C ASN A 35 -4.28 1.72 4.84
N VAL A 36 -4.63 1.21 6.00
CA VAL A 36 -3.85 0.24 6.77
C VAL A 36 -4.73 -0.98 6.96
N PHE A 37 -4.20 -2.15 6.67
CA PHE A 37 -4.98 -3.39 6.80
C PHE A 37 -4.53 -4.17 8.03
N HIS A 38 -5.50 -4.69 8.78
CA HIS A 38 -5.24 -5.57 9.90
C HIS A 38 -5.91 -6.92 9.68
N ILE A 39 -5.11 -7.97 9.73
CA ILE A 39 -5.55 -9.33 9.47
C ILE A 39 -5.26 -10.21 10.67
N LYS A 40 -6.25 -11.00 11.07
CA LYS A 40 -6.07 -12.10 12.03
C LYS A 40 -6.11 -13.43 11.30
N SER A 41 -5.02 -14.16 11.34
CA SER A 41 -4.91 -15.51 10.79
C SER A 41 -4.31 -16.46 11.83
N GLY A 42 -5.13 -17.34 12.38
CA GLY A 42 -4.74 -18.24 13.45
C GLY A 42 -4.22 -17.51 14.69
N ARG A 43 -2.92 -17.70 15.00
CA ARG A 43 -2.24 -17.03 16.14
C ARG A 43 -1.58 -15.71 15.75
N ARG A 44 -1.64 -15.33 14.48
CA ARG A 44 -0.99 -14.12 13.99
C ARG A 44 -1.95 -12.97 13.92
N SER A 45 -1.42 -11.81 14.18
CA SER A 45 -2.07 -10.50 14.05
C SER A 45 -1.13 -9.65 13.20
N VAL A 46 -1.48 -9.48 11.91
CA VAL A 46 -0.64 -8.91 10.88
C VAL A 46 -1.17 -7.54 10.48
N VAL A 47 -0.29 -6.57 10.36
CA VAL A 47 -0.61 -5.24 9.82
C VAL A 47 0.12 -5.06 8.50
N ILE A 48 -0.57 -4.58 7.47
CA ILE A 48 0.01 -4.21 6.19
C ILE A 48 0.05 -2.68 6.13
N ASP A 49 1.26 -2.14 5.99
CA ASP A 49 1.60 -0.72 6.07
C ASP A 49 1.15 -0.05 7.38
N THR A 50 1.60 1.17 7.63
CA THR A 50 1.36 1.82 8.92
C THR A 50 0.81 3.25 8.82
N GLY A 51 0.59 3.73 7.60
CA GLY A 51 0.08 5.08 7.39
C GLY A 51 1.06 6.17 7.84
N TYR A 52 0.54 7.38 7.97
CA TYR A 52 1.31 8.54 8.46
C TYR A 52 1.61 8.53 9.97
N GLY A 53 1.15 7.52 10.70
CA GLY A 53 1.34 7.43 12.13
C GLY A 53 0.23 8.04 12.98
N ILE A 54 0.36 7.87 14.31
CA ILE A 54 -0.60 8.35 15.29
C ILE A 54 -0.61 9.88 15.29
N GLY A 55 -1.81 10.46 15.22
CA GLY A 55 -2.00 11.92 15.25
C GLY A 55 -1.82 12.64 13.91
N LYS A 56 -1.28 11.99 12.88
CA LYS A 56 -1.17 12.54 11.52
C LYS A 56 -2.19 11.93 10.55
N GLY A 57 -2.79 10.80 10.93
CA GLY A 57 -3.84 10.09 10.20
C GLY A 57 -4.75 9.33 11.15
N LEU A 58 -5.91 8.84 10.66
CA LEU A 58 -6.88 8.15 11.49
C LEU A 58 -6.67 6.62 11.52
N ALA A 59 -5.92 6.06 10.57
CA ALA A 59 -5.82 4.61 10.40
C ALA A 59 -5.28 3.90 11.65
N LEU A 60 -4.09 4.27 12.14
CA LEU A 60 -3.54 3.68 13.36
C LEU A 60 -4.31 4.06 14.63
N THR A 61 -4.85 5.27 14.69
CA THR A 61 -5.68 5.69 15.82
C THR A 61 -6.91 4.78 15.95
N ARG A 62 -7.57 4.46 14.84
CA ARG A 62 -8.68 3.49 14.80
C ARG A 62 -8.22 2.08 15.13
N LEU A 63 -7.15 1.62 14.49
CA LEU A 63 -6.60 0.29 14.76
C LEU A 63 -6.33 0.10 16.27
N PHE A 64 -5.66 1.05 16.89
CA PHE A 64 -5.27 0.95 18.31
C PHE A 64 -6.43 1.19 19.29
N SER A 65 -7.57 1.71 18.84
CA SER A 65 -8.78 1.71 19.64
C SER A 65 -9.41 0.32 19.79
N GLU A 66 -9.14 -0.59 18.86
CA GLU A 66 -9.73 -1.93 18.83
C GLU A 66 -8.69 -3.02 19.10
N VAL A 67 -7.43 -2.80 18.74
CA VAL A 67 -6.36 -3.78 18.79
C VAL A 67 -5.19 -3.25 19.62
N LYS A 68 -4.80 -4.00 20.66
CA LYS A 68 -3.63 -3.63 21.47
C LYS A 68 -2.35 -3.77 20.63
N PRO A 69 -1.50 -2.72 20.50
CA PRO A 69 -0.26 -2.78 19.71
C PRO A 69 0.66 -3.96 20.07
N THR A 70 0.66 -4.36 21.34
CA THR A 70 1.46 -5.49 21.86
C THR A 70 0.96 -6.86 21.42
N THR A 71 -0.21 -6.96 20.78
CA THR A 71 -0.75 -8.21 20.23
C THR A 71 -0.43 -8.38 18.74
N ILE A 72 0.03 -7.34 18.07
CA ILE A 72 0.48 -7.41 16.68
C ILE A 72 1.78 -8.23 16.64
N THR A 73 1.81 -9.23 15.78
CA THR A 73 2.94 -10.16 15.66
C THR A 73 3.86 -9.82 14.49
N ASP A 74 3.30 -9.25 13.44
CA ASP A 74 4.01 -8.95 12.21
C ASP A 74 3.47 -7.65 11.58
N VAL A 75 4.37 -6.84 11.02
CA VAL A 75 4.06 -5.69 10.19
C VAL A 75 4.73 -5.90 8.84
N LEU A 76 3.99 -5.84 7.77
CA LEU A 76 4.48 -6.00 6.40
C LEU A 76 4.46 -4.62 5.73
N ILE A 77 5.61 -4.16 5.25
CA ILE A 77 5.77 -2.86 4.59
C ILE A 77 5.91 -3.08 3.09
N THR A 78 4.96 -2.55 2.31
CA THR A 78 4.96 -2.69 0.85
C THR A 78 6.11 -1.93 0.20
N HIS A 79 6.41 -0.74 0.71
CA HIS A 79 7.52 0.12 0.28
C HIS A 79 7.79 1.22 1.31
N CYS A 80 8.89 1.98 1.13
CA CYS A 80 9.37 2.90 2.15
C CYS A 80 8.95 4.37 1.97
N HIS A 81 7.81 4.68 1.30
CA HIS A 81 7.28 6.04 1.35
C HIS A 81 6.71 6.39 2.73
N PRO A 82 6.72 7.69 3.10
CA PRO A 82 6.37 8.12 4.45
C PRO A 82 4.98 7.72 4.93
N ASP A 83 4.00 7.67 4.04
CA ASP A 83 2.62 7.27 4.35
C ASP A 83 2.41 5.76 4.50
N HIS A 84 3.47 4.97 4.36
CA HIS A 84 3.48 3.53 4.63
C HIS A 84 4.31 3.17 5.87
N ILE A 85 5.36 3.94 6.19
CA ILE A 85 6.31 3.61 7.26
C ILE A 85 6.25 4.53 8.48
N SER A 86 5.69 5.76 8.38
CA SER A 86 5.75 6.71 9.50
C SER A 86 5.05 6.24 10.76
N GLY A 87 4.10 5.31 10.62
CA GLY A 87 3.41 4.71 11.76
C GLY A 87 4.18 3.60 12.48
N LEU A 88 5.37 3.23 11.99
CA LEU A 88 6.25 2.28 12.69
C LEU A 88 6.70 2.81 14.05
N THR A 89 6.81 4.12 14.19
CA THR A 89 7.22 4.75 15.46
C THR A 89 6.19 5.75 15.97
N HIS A 90 6.16 5.91 17.28
CA HIS A 90 5.44 6.99 17.95
C HIS A 90 6.34 7.58 19.04
N ASN A 91 6.62 8.90 18.95
CA ASN A 91 7.55 9.59 19.83
C ASN A 91 8.94 8.92 19.94
N GLY A 92 9.44 8.36 18.85
CA GLY A 92 10.74 7.68 18.80
C GLY A 92 10.75 6.24 19.30
N GLU A 93 9.63 5.74 19.81
CA GLU A 93 9.48 4.35 20.27
C GLU A 93 8.75 3.48 19.25
N ALA A 94 8.98 2.16 19.27
CA ALA A 94 8.29 1.21 18.42
C ALA A 94 6.78 1.23 18.69
N ALA A 95 5.97 1.56 17.67
CA ALA A 95 4.52 1.54 17.76
C ALA A 95 3.97 0.10 17.87
N PHE A 96 4.72 -0.90 17.40
CA PHE A 96 4.39 -2.32 17.43
C PHE A 96 5.51 -3.11 18.15
N PRO A 97 5.65 -2.98 19.49
CA PRO A 97 6.87 -3.36 20.22
C PRO A 97 7.20 -4.86 20.22
N LYS A 98 6.27 -5.72 19.81
CA LYS A 98 6.47 -7.18 19.74
C LYS A 98 6.44 -7.72 18.30
N ALA A 99 6.16 -6.87 17.32
CA ALA A 99 6.03 -7.29 15.93
C ALA A 99 7.41 -7.45 15.27
N LYS A 100 7.52 -8.43 14.37
CA LYS A 100 8.56 -8.43 13.34
C LYS A 100 8.12 -7.50 12.22
N VAL A 101 9.01 -6.63 11.79
CA VAL A 101 8.77 -5.72 10.66
C VAL A 101 9.48 -6.31 9.43
N TRP A 102 8.68 -6.63 8.42
CA TRP A 102 9.14 -7.21 7.16
C TRP A 102 9.13 -6.12 6.10
N VAL A 103 10.24 -5.89 5.45
CA VAL A 103 10.38 -4.82 4.45
C VAL A 103 11.22 -5.32 3.27
N PRO A 104 10.87 -4.95 2.02
CA PRO A 104 11.69 -5.23 0.85
C PRO A 104 13.10 -4.65 1.03
N LYS A 105 14.12 -5.51 0.94
CA LYS A 105 15.52 -5.12 1.14
C LYS A 105 15.95 -4.00 0.20
N THR A 106 15.58 -4.10 -1.07
CA THR A 106 15.93 -3.10 -2.10
C THR A 106 15.37 -1.72 -1.72
N ASP A 107 14.14 -1.66 -1.23
CA ASP A 107 13.51 -0.40 -0.83
C ASP A 107 14.14 0.17 0.43
N TYR A 108 14.35 -0.69 1.44
CA TYR A 108 15.02 -0.30 2.67
C TYR A 108 16.42 0.28 2.38
N GLU A 109 17.25 -0.43 1.60
CA GLU A 109 18.61 0.03 1.25
C GLU A 109 18.60 1.30 0.40
N PHE A 110 17.60 1.47 -0.50
CA PHE A 110 17.46 2.67 -1.30
C PHE A 110 17.13 3.89 -0.44
N PHE A 111 16.13 3.79 0.45
CA PHE A 111 15.65 4.92 1.25
C PHE A 111 16.50 5.21 2.50
N THR A 112 17.35 4.27 2.94
CA THR A 112 18.34 4.48 4.01
C THR A 112 19.75 4.72 3.48
N GLY A 113 19.96 4.62 2.15
CA GLY A 113 21.26 4.83 1.48
C GLY A 113 21.44 6.23 0.91
N ASP A 114 22.50 6.39 0.14
CA ASP A 114 22.92 7.67 -0.43
C ASP A 114 22.14 8.05 -1.72
N SER A 115 21.20 7.23 -2.15
CA SER A 115 20.37 7.47 -3.35
C SER A 115 19.28 8.51 -3.14
N VAL A 116 18.99 8.87 -1.90
CA VAL A 116 17.97 9.86 -1.51
C VAL A 116 18.61 11.03 -0.74
N PRO A 117 17.93 12.20 -0.63
CA PRO A 117 18.41 13.31 0.19
C PRO A 117 18.67 12.89 1.65
N GLU A 118 19.66 13.49 2.28
CA GLU A 118 20.07 13.16 3.67
C GLU A 118 18.92 13.25 4.67
N GLU A 119 18.02 14.21 4.52
CA GLU A 119 16.84 14.36 5.35
C GLU A 119 15.91 13.13 5.24
N THR A 120 15.63 12.71 4.01
CA THR A 120 14.80 11.50 3.74
C THR A 120 15.46 10.27 4.32
N ARG A 121 16.77 10.09 4.09
CA ARG A 121 17.54 8.97 4.61
C ARG A 121 17.47 8.88 6.13
N LYS A 122 17.72 10.00 6.82
CA LYS A 122 17.66 10.06 8.29
C LYS A 122 16.28 9.74 8.81
N ALA A 123 15.26 10.39 8.24
CA ALA A 123 13.87 10.15 8.65
C ALA A 123 13.45 8.68 8.45
N THR A 124 13.82 8.07 7.33
CA THR A 124 13.53 6.66 7.07
C THR A 124 14.24 5.76 8.08
N ALA A 125 15.53 5.99 8.34
CA ALA A 125 16.29 5.20 9.31
C ALA A 125 15.68 5.29 10.72
N GLU A 126 15.22 6.47 11.15
CA GLU A 126 14.58 6.66 12.46
C GLU A 126 13.31 5.81 12.63
N PHE A 127 12.53 5.55 11.56
CA PHE A 127 11.35 4.70 11.65
C PHE A 127 11.70 3.23 11.86
N PHE A 128 12.83 2.75 11.35
CA PHE A 128 13.25 1.35 11.49
C PHE A 128 14.15 1.10 12.70
N ALA A 129 14.83 2.12 13.23
CA ALA A 129 15.83 1.97 14.30
C ALA A 129 15.36 1.16 15.52
N PRO A 130 14.16 1.38 16.11
CA PRO A 130 13.72 0.59 17.26
C PRO A 130 13.55 -0.91 16.96
N TYR A 131 13.26 -1.26 15.71
CA TYR A 131 13.12 -2.66 15.28
C TYR A 131 14.46 -3.31 14.95
N GLU A 132 15.42 -2.54 14.45
CA GLU A 132 16.80 -2.99 14.28
C GLU A 132 17.45 -3.30 15.62
N GLU A 133 17.38 -2.34 16.56
CA GLU A 133 17.91 -2.48 17.92
C GLU A 133 17.31 -3.67 18.68
N ALA A 134 16.00 -3.91 18.48
CA ALA A 134 15.30 -5.06 19.06
C ALA A 134 15.56 -6.40 18.33
N GLY A 135 16.23 -6.39 17.17
CA GLY A 135 16.41 -7.57 16.30
C GLY A 135 15.10 -8.07 15.68
N HIS A 136 14.14 -7.17 15.49
CA HIS A 136 12.82 -7.45 14.92
C HIS A 136 12.71 -7.12 13.44
N LEU A 137 13.66 -6.38 12.85
CA LEU A 137 13.66 -6.08 11.42
C LEU A 137 13.97 -7.34 10.59
N ARG A 138 13.25 -7.52 9.50
CA ARG A 138 13.40 -8.62 8.53
C ARG A 138 13.43 -8.05 7.12
N LEU A 139 14.58 -8.15 6.47
CA LEU A 139 14.76 -7.74 5.09
C LEU A 139 14.39 -8.90 4.16
N ILE A 140 13.47 -8.65 3.21
CA ILE A 140 13.04 -9.60 2.19
C ILE A 140 13.85 -9.30 0.93
N ASP A 141 14.64 -10.25 0.44
CA ASP A 141 15.54 -10.05 -0.71
C ASP A 141 15.09 -10.78 -1.99
N LYS A 142 14.09 -11.63 -1.89
CA LYS A 142 13.48 -12.38 -3.01
C LYS A 142 12.03 -12.71 -2.73
N ALA A 143 11.29 -13.03 -3.80
CA ALA A 143 9.93 -13.57 -3.67
C ALA A 143 9.95 -14.87 -2.86
N GLU A 144 9.19 -14.91 -1.78
CA GLU A 144 9.16 -16.06 -0.88
C GLU A 144 7.90 -16.10 -0.01
N THR A 145 7.56 -17.29 0.49
CA THR A 145 6.60 -17.44 1.58
C THR A 145 7.25 -16.95 2.89
N LEU A 146 6.62 -15.97 3.52
CA LEU A 146 7.13 -15.36 4.75
C LEU A 146 6.75 -16.19 5.98
N PHE A 147 5.47 -16.48 6.11
CA PHE A 147 4.90 -17.27 7.21
C PHE A 147 3.43 -17.61 6.93
N GLY A 148 3.01 -18.79 7.38
CA GLY A 148 1.63 -19.26 7.17
C GLY A 148 1.26 -19.17 5.69
N ASP A 149 0.19 -18.44 5.40
CA ASP A 149 -0.36 -18.28 4.07
C ASP A 149 0.03 -16.93 3.42
N PHE A 150 1.02 -16.21 4.02
CA PHE A 150 1.53 -14.95 3.50
C PHE A 150 2.80 -15.14 2.69
N SER A 151 2.84 -14.57 1.48
CA SER A 151 4.01 -14.47 0.64
C SER A 151 4.30 -13.01 0.22
N ALA A 152 5.52 -12.77 -0.26
CA ALA A 152 5.95 -11.50 -0.83
C ALA A 152 6.37 -11.70 -2.27
N GLU A 153 5.96 -10.76 -3.14
CA GLU A 153 6.31 -10.69 -4.54
C GLU A 153 6.80 -9.29 -4.90
N PHE A 154 7.80 -9.18 -5.77
CA PHE A 154 8.42 -7.88 -6.09
C PHE A 154 7.86 -7.31 -7.39
N HIS A 155 7.31 -6.10 -7.29
CA HIS A 155 6.69 -5.35 -8.38
C HIS A 155 7.25 -3.91 -8.42
N PRO A 156 8.55 -3.75 -8.75
CA PRO A 156 9.19 -2.44 -8.76
C PRO A 156 8.64 -1.55 -9.88
N GLY A 157 8.69 -0.24 -9.62
CA GLY A 157 8.22 0.80 -10.53
C GLY A 157 7.75 2.01 -9.76
N HIS A 158 6.81 1.82 -8.83
CA HIS A 158 6.44 2.87 -7.88
C HIS A 158 7.65 3.26 -7.01
N THR A 159 8.29 2.28 -6.40
CA THR A 159 9.63 2.39 -5.83
C THR A 159 10.52 1.26 -6.36
N PRO A 160 11.87 1.33 -6.17
CA PRO A 160 12.78 0.29 -6.66
C PRO A 160 12.55 -1.10 -6.07
N GLY A 161 12.03 -1.18 -4.85
CA GLY A 161 11.78 -2.43 -4.14
C GLY A 161 10.31 -2.66 -3.82
N HIS A 162 9.38 -1.92 -4.43
CA HIS A 162 7.94 -2.08 -4.17
C HIS A 162 7.53 -3.55 -4.27
N ALA A 163 6.77 -4.02 -3.27
CA ALA A 163 6.34 -5.40 -3.19
C ALA A 163 4.83 -5.50 -2.93
N PHE A 164 4.24 -6.57 -3.46
CA PHE A 164 2.92 -7.03 -3.06
C PHE A 164 3.06 -8.09 -1.97
N PHE A 165 2.10 -8.09 -1.04
CA PHE A 165 1.93 -9.21 -0.12
C PHE A 165 0.67 -9.95 -0.49
N VAL A 166 0.79 -11.27 -0.62
CA VAL A 166 -0.32 -12.13 -1.00
C VAL A 166 -0.70 -12.99 0.19
N LEU A 167 -1.98 -12.99 0.52
CA LEU A 167 -2.57 -13.90 1.50
C LEU A 167 -3.41 -14.95 0.75
N ASP A 168 -2.98 -16.19 0.79
CA ASP A 168 -3.75 -17.32 0.28
C ASP A 168 -4.89 -17.66 1.25
N THR A 169 -6.11 -17.82 0.71
CA THR A 169 -7.30 -18.18 1.46
C THR A 169 -8.10 -19.26 0.75
N GLU A 170 -8.96 -19.96 1.46
CA GLU A 170 -9.87 -20.96 0.87
C GLU A 170 -10.79 -20.38 -0.24
N GLN A 171 -10.97 -19.06 -0.30
CA GLN A 171 -11.84 -18.36 -1.25
C GLN A 171 -11.08 -17.68 -2.40
N GLY A 172 -9.78 -17.86 -2.47
CA GLY A 172 -8.86 -17.17 -3.37
C GLY A 172 -7.91 -16.24 -2.64
N GLU A 173 -7.02 -15.64 -3.36
CA GLU A 173 -5.99 -14.76 -2.79
C GLU A 173 -6.49 -13.35 -2.49
N ILE A 174 -5.85 -12.71 -1.53
CA ILE A 174 -5.95 -11.27 -1.29
C ILE A 174 -4.58 -10.68 -1.58
N VAL A 175 -4.50 -9.84 -2.62
CA VAL A 175 -3.27 -9.16 -3.01
C VAL A 175 -3.24 -7.77 -2.40
N PHE A 176 -2.35 -7.54 -1.44
CA PHE A 176 -2.07 -6.23 -0.86
C PHE A 176 -1.01 -5.55 -1.72
N ALA A 177 -1.46 -4.73 -2.66
CA ALA A 177 -0.65 -4.23 -3.75
C ALA A 177 -0.08 -2.81 -3.50
N GLY A 178 -0.03 -2.36 -2.25
CA GLY A 178 0.55 -1.05 -1.89
C GLY A 178 0.02 0.07 -2.77
N ASP A 179 0.93 0.72 -3.49
CA ASP A 179 0.69 1.88 -4.33
C ASP A 179 0.61 1.56 -5.83
N VAL A 180 0.01 0.41 -6.14
CA VAL A 180 -0.28 0.05 -7.54
C VAL A 180 -1.18 1.08 -8.22
N ALA A 181 -2.05 1.76 -7.48
CA ALA A 181 -2.90 2.85 -7.97
C ALA A 181 -3.19 3.88 -6.85
N HIS A 182 -3.14 5.17 -7.21
CA HIS A 182 -3.39 6.29 -6.31
C HIS A 182 -4.77 6.92 -6.53
N VAL A 183 -5.25 6.93 -7.78
CA VAL A 183 -6.54 7.51 -8.17
C VAL A 183 -7.34 6.45 -8.90
N ALA A 184 -8.18 5.73 -8.17
CA ALA A 184 -8.97 4.64 -8.72
C ALA A 184 -9.81 5.07 -9.92
N ALA A 185 -10.46 6.25 -9.85
CA ALA A 185 -11.28 6.83 -10.93
C ALA A 185 -10.55 6.97 -12.27
N VAL A 186 -9.23 7.10 -12.24
CA VAL A 186 -8.41 7.33 -13.44
C VAL A 186 -7.63 6.08 -13.82
N GLN A 187 -6.87 5.52 -12.86
CA GLN A 187 -5.89 4.48 -13.16
C GLN A 187 -6.50 3.08 -13.37
N PHE A 188 -7.77 2.87 -13.01
CA PHE A 188 -8.48 1.67 -13.46
C PHE A 188 -9.04 1.85 -14.88
N ALA A 189 -9.62 2.99 -15.19
CA ALA A 189 -10.15 3.25 -16.52
C ALA A 189 -9.05 3.36 -17.61
N ASP A 190 -7.89 3.89 -17.22
CA ASP A 190 -6.69 3.97 -18.07
C ASP A 190 -5.44 3.66 -17.26
N PRO A 191 -5.04 2.37 -17.15
CA PRO A 191 -3.95 1.95 -16.29
C PRO A 191 -2.56 2.36 -16.80
N THR A 192 -2.47 2.96 -17.99
CA THR A 192 -1.21 3.53 -18.51
C THR A 192 -0.85 4.86 -17.83
N ILE A 193 -1.82 5.50 -17.17
CA ILE A 193 -1.61 6.77 -16.46
C ILE A 193 -0.92 6.48 -15.13
N SER A 194 0.21 7.15 -14.90
CA SER A 194 1.04 7.00 -13.70
C SER A 194 0.90 8.18 -12.75
N ALA A 195 1.22 7.96 -11.48
CA ALA A 195 1.34 9.03 -10.51
C ALA A 195 2.74 9.67 -10.58
N ARG A 196 2.86 10.95 -10.20
CA ARG A 196 4.17 11.63 -10.13
C ARG A 196 5.10 11.01 -9.08
N PHE A 197 4.54 10.21 -8.18
CA PHE A 197 5.29 9.50 -7.15
C PHE A 197 5.92 8.20 -7.68
N ASP A 198 5.51 7.74 -8.87
CA ASP A 198 6.10 6.58 -9.50
C ASP A 198 7.53 6.91 -9.95
N MET A 199 8.54 6.25 -9.38
CA MET A 199 9.95 6.49 -9.68
C MET A 199 10.33 6.00 -11.08
N ASP A 200 9.70 4.92 -11.55
CA ASP A 200 9.68 4.47 -12.95
C ASP A 200 8.22 4.38 -13.44
N PRO A 201 7.67 5.48 -13.99
CA PRO A 201 6.27 5.54 -14.39
C PRO A 201 5.85 4.49 -15.41
N LYS A 202 6.76 4.11 -16.32
CA LYS A 202 6.44 3.11 -17.35
C LYS A 202 6.36 1.71 -16.76
N ARG A 203 7.28 1.40 -15.86
CA ARG A 203 7.30 0.12 -15.18
C ARG A 203 6.13 0.01 -14.21
N ALA A 204 5.84 1.04 -13.43
CA ALA A 204 4.66 1.07 -12.55
C ALA A 204 3.35 0.85 -13.32
N ALA A 205 3.22 1.45 -14.52
CA ALA A 205 2.06 1.22 -15.38
C ALA A 205 2.01 -0.22 -15.90
N ALA A 206 3.13 -0.82 -16.28
CA ALA A 206 3.18 -2.21 -16.72
C ALA A 206 2.78 -3.19 -15.61
N GLU A 207 3.36 -3.06 -14.42
CA GLU A 207 3.01 -3.88 -13.23
C GLU A 207 1.51 -3.75 -12.88
N ARG A 208 0.95 -2.54 -12.98
CA ARG A 208 -0.49 -2.27 -12.79
C ARG A 208 -1.35 -2.99 -13.82
N ILE A 209 -0.99 -2.92 -15.09
CA ILE A 209 -1.73 -3.56 -16.19
C ILE A 209 -1.73 -5.08 -16.01
N ASP A 210 -0.57 -5.65 -15.71
CA ASP A 210 -0.41 -7.10 -15.49
C ASP A 210 -1.26 -7.57 -14.31
N LEU A 211 -1.17 -6.90 -13.16
CA LEU A 211 -1.98 -7.22 -11.98
C LEU A 211 -3.49 -7.10 -12.26
N PHE A 212 -3.93 -5.99 -12.88
CA PHE A 212 -5.36 -5.79 -13.16
C PHE A 212 -5.89 -6.81 -14.16
N THR A 213 -5.06 -7.22 -15.13
CA THR A 213 -5.43 -8.26 -16.09
C THR A 213 -5.61 -9.61 -15.41
N GLU A 214 -4.69 -9.99 -14.54
CA GLU A 214 -4.76 -11.22 -13.76
C GLU A 214 -6.00 -11.23 -12.85
N LEU A 215 -6.19 -10.16 -12.08
CA LEU A 215 -7.29 -10.07 -11.11
C LEU A 215 -8.67 -10.01 -11.78
N ALA A 216 -8.78 -9.40 -12.97
CA ALA A 216 -10.06 -9.25 -13.66
C ALA A 216 -10.68 -10.58 -14.11
N ASP A 217 -9.87 -11.59 -14.32
CA ASP A 217 -10.29 -12.92 -14.76
C ASP A 217 -10.27 -13.94 -13.59
N SER A 218 -10.13 -13.47 -12.34
CA SER A 218 -10.00 -14.29 -11.13
C SER A 218 -11.08 -14.03 -10.08
N THR A 219 -11.07 -14.83 -9.01
CA THR A 219 -11.87 -14.59 -7.80
C THR A 219 -11.09 -13.84 -6.71
N HIS A 220 -9.82 -13.49 -6.97
CA HIS A 220 -8.94 -12.84 -6.05
C HIS A 220 -9.40 -11.41 -5.71
N LEU A 221 -8.94 -10.90 -4.58
CA LEU A 221 -9.23 -9.55 -4.12
C LEU A 221 -7.99 -8.68 -4.23
N LEU A 222 -8.19 -7.43 -4.61
CA LEU A 222 -7.18 -6.37 -4.55
C LEU A 222 -7.39 -5.54 -3.29
N ALA A 223 -6.32 -5.31 -2.52
CA ALA A 223 -6.25 -4.35 -1.45
C ALA A 223 -5.12 -3.34 -1.74
N GLY A 224 -5.39 -2.05 -1.65
CA GLY A 224 -4.41 -1.01 -2.01
C GLY A 224 -4.39 0.17 -1.05
N GLY A 225 -3.20 0.77 -0.89
CA GLY A 225 -2.93 1.87 0.04
C GLY A 225 -3.83 3.08 -0.22
N HIS A 226 -4.07 3.41 -1.48
CA HIS A 226 -4.82 4.61 -1.89
C HIS A 226 -6.17 4.32 -2.54
N LEU A 227 -6.67 3.08 -2.45
CA LEU A 227 -7.98 2.74 -2.97
C LEU A 227 -9.11 3.24 -2.05
N PRO A 228 -10.31 3.54 -2.61
CA PRO A 228 -11.46 3.98 -1.84
C PRO A 228 -11.79 3.03 -0.69
N PHE A 229 -12.05 3.59 0.51
CA PHE A 229 -12.39 2.79 1.69
C PHE A 229 -13.53 1.79 1.42
N PRO A 230 -13.43 0.54 1.87
CA PRO A 230 -12.44 -0.04 2.80
C PRO A 230 -11.11 -0.44 2.16
N GLY A 231 -10.77 0.02 0.97
CA GLY A 231 -9.48 -0.22 0.30
C GLY A 231 -9.32 -1.62 -0.29
N ILE A 232 -10.36 -2.46 -0.24
CA ILE A 232 -10.36 -3.83 -0.73
C ILE A 232 -11.57 -4.08 -1.63
N GLY A 233 -11.37 -4.81 -2.72
CA GLY A 233 -12.42 -5.05 -3.71
C GLY A 233 -12.01 -6.02 -4.80
N ARG A 234 -12.82 -6.08 -5.85
CA ARG A 234 -12.58 -6.89 -7.05
C ARG A 234 -12.25 -5.98 -8.22
N VAL A 235 -11.43 -6.48 -9.11
CA VAL A 235 -11.15 -5.86 -10.40
C VAL A 235 -12.01 -6.56 -11.45
N ARG A 236 -12.56 -5.83 -12.40
CA ARG A 236 -13.19 -6.40 -13.61
C ARG A 236 -12.80 -5.60 -14.85
N LYS A 237 -12.84 -6.24 -16.00
CA LYS A 237 -12.73 -5.55 -17.29
C LYS A 237 -13.93 -4.63 -17.49
N PHE A 238 -13.67 -3.39 -17.88
CA PHE A 238 -14.71 -2.41 -18.17
C PHE A 238 -14.26 -1.45 -19.28
N GLY A 239 -15.01 -1.42 -20.38
CA GLY A 239 -14.63 -0.64 -21.56
C GLY A 239 -13.27 -1.09 -22.12
N THR A 240 -12.37 -0.15 -22.28
CA THR A 240 -10.98 -0.40 -22.73
C THR A 240 -10.00 -0.60 -21.55
N GLY A 241 -10.46 -0.46 -20.33
CA GLY A 241 -9.68 -0.59 -19.09
C GLY A 241 -10.34 -1.53 -18.10
N PHE A 242 -10.34 -1.11 -16.87
CA PHE A 242 -10.84 -1.88 -15.72
C PHE A 242 -11.74 -1.02 -14.84
N GLU A 243 -12.39 -1.66 -13.88
CA GLU A 243 -13.17 -1.03 -12.82
C GLU A 243 -12.85 -1.73 -11.49
N PHE A 244 -12.71 -0.93 -10.44
CA PHE A 244 -12.57 -1.41 -9.07
C PHE A 244 -13.93 -1.44 -8.38
N LEU A 245 -14.37 -2.61 -7.98
CA LEU A 245 -15.61 -2.85 -7.27
C LEU A 245 -15.30 -3.04 -5.79
N THR A 246 -15.41 -1.96 -5.04
CA THR A 246 -15.16 -1.99 -3.59
C THR A 246 -16.08 -2.99 -2.89
N LEU A 247 -15.54 -3.83 -2.00
CA LEU A 247 -16.36 -4.69 -1.15
C LEU A 247 -17.19 -3.82 -0.20
N PRO A 248 -18.46 -4.18 0.04
CA PRO A 248 -19.26 -3.45 1.01
C PRO A 248 -18.65 -3.60 2.41
N TYR A 249 -18.44 -2.45 3.08
CA TYR A 249 -18.09 -2.46 4.49
C TYR A 249 -19.20 -3.16 5.29
N ARG A 250 -18.82 -4.11 6.12
CA ARG A 250 -19.73 -4.83 6.99
C ARG A 250 -19.21 -4.72 8.41
N ASP A 251 -19.92 -3.95 9.22
CA ASP A 251 -19.77 -4.01 10.67
C ASP A 251 -20.51 -5.28 11.13
N ARG A 252 -19.77 -6.26 11.62
CA ARG A 252 -20.34 -7.46 12.23
C ARG A 252 -20.15 -7.31 13.73
N LEU A 253 -21.24 -6.93 14.38
CA LEU A 253 -21.39 -7.06 15.83
C LEU A 253 -21.31 -8.53 16.26
#